data_5ce7af03de915fe37a3d3d8fef249201
#
_entry.id   5ce7af03de915fe37a3d3d8fef249201
#
_cell.length_a   1.000
_cell.length_b   1.000
_cell.length_c   1.000
_cell.angle_alpha   90.00
_cell.angle_beta   90.00
_cell.angle_gamma   90.00
#
_symmetry.space_group_name_H-M   'P 1'
#
loop_
_entity.id
_entity.type
_entity.pdbx_description
1 polymer ?
#
loop_
_entity_poly.entity_id
_entity_poly.type
_entity_poly.pdbx_seq_one_letter_code
_entity_poly.pdbx_strand_id
1 'polypeptide(L)'
;MPSTDRLLAELGELLTENAIGVGRLTPRPRGGRLTGDPRRVLEQTLALLENTPSSRVCLVYGNGCFAVGRYTDAAAVYQGILTVQSDDLDARFNLGLTHLRLKDPGRAVENLNLVLAQDPSMAEAHYQLGNAYDDMGEGESALAGYDQAKALQPGYLQAIYNKGVSLAKLGRHHEAVAEFDQAVALRPGLSNAYMNRGASLDELGRHQDAINDYTVAIECNPENANAYFNRARTNYYLENMEDTIEDYSKVLSLTPDDAEAYNNRGLAFDALGDYDLALEDYGRAVTLRPDFAESLSNRGAASEALGKTEEALDDYLAALTAAPNFAAAHYNAARLYARLRDVDQCLPHLEKAMRLVPELRSDADEDDELGWVLKLRQLKQERGRGTGEAGA
;
A
#
# COMPACT_ATOMS: atom_id res chain seq x y z
N MET A 1 16.62 -9.17 51.48
CA MET A 1 16.43 -9.05 50.04
C MET A 1 15.04 -9.64 49.74
N PRO A 2 14.21 -9.02 48.88
CA PRO A 2 12.94 -9.64 48.49
C PRO A 2 13.22 -10.99 47.82
N SER A 3 12.34 -11.98 48.03
CA SER A 3 12.49 -13.29 47.39
C SER A 3 12.37 -13.14 45.87
N THR A 4 13.03 -14.01 45.11
CA THR A 4 12.96 -14.03 43.63
C THR A 4 11.51 -14.05 43.15
N ASP A 5 10.63 -14.79 43.86
CA ASP A 5 9.23 -14.88 43.55
C ASP A 5 8.47 -13.55 43.72
N ARG A 6 8.84 -12.75 44.73
CA ARG A 6 8.25 -11.43 44.91
C ARG A 6 8.70 -10.44 43.82
N LEU A 7 9.99 -10.46 43.44
CA LEU A 7 10.50 -9.65 42.34
C LEU A 7 9.91 -10.04 40.99
N LEU A 8 9.70 -11.35 40.75
CA LEU A 8 9.03 -11.86 39.56
C LEU A 8 7.54 -11.48 39.55
N ALA A 9 6.88 -11.42 40.72
CA ALA A 9 5.51 -10.95 40.81
C ALA A 9 5.38 -9.44 40.51
N GLU A 10 6.25 -8.63 41.13
CA GLU A 10 6.31 -7.16 40.87
C GLU A 10 6.67 -6.86 39.42
N LEU A 11 7.56 -7.63 38.80
CA LEU A 11 7.84 -7.57 37.34
C LEU A 11 6.66 -8.04 36.52
N GLY A 12 5.95 -9.07 36.96
CA GLY A 12 4.74 -9.58 36.30
C GLY A 12 3.65 -8.51 36.25
N GLU A 13 3.43 -7.75 37.34
CA GLU A 13 2.51 -6.62 37.35
C GLU A 13 2.95 -5.50 36.40
N LEU A 14 4.23 -5.13 36.43
CA LEU A 14 4.82 -4.09 35.58
C LEU A 14 4.78 -4.48 34.08
N LEU A 15 4.97 -5.77 33.78
CA LEU A 15 4.87 -6.31 32.43
C LEU A 15 3.40 -6.33 31.95
N THR A 16 2.46 -6.65 32.85
CA THR A 16 1.04 -6.65 32.56
C THR A 16 0.53 -5.23 32.29
N GLU A 17 0.94 -4.25 33.12
CA GLU A 17 0.65 -2.83 32.90
C GLU A 17 1.20 -2.32 31.56
N ASN A 18 2.34 -2.85 31.11
CA ASN A 18 2.96 -2.53 29.82
C ASN A 18 2.50 -3.47 28.69
N ALA A 19 1.56 -4.37 28.95
CA ALA A 19 1.09 -5.43 28.03
C ALA A 19 2.25 -6.28 27.45
N ILE A 20 3.26 -6.53 28.25
CA ILE A 20 4.37 -7.44 27.96
C ILE A 20 4.08 -8.72 28.72
N GLY A 21 3.81 -9.84 28.03
CA GLY A 21 3.55 -11.13 28.66
C GLY A 21 4.77 -11.64 29.48
N VAL A 22 4.52 -12.26 30.62
CA VAL A 22 5.57 -12.90 31.43
C VAL A 22 6.03 -14.22 30.79
N GLY A 23 5.19 -14.81 29.94
CA GLY A 23 5.49 -15.99 29.15
C GLY A 23 5.47 -15.67 27.65
N ARG A 24 4.39 -16.08 27.00
CA ARG A 24 4.17 -15.81 25.58
C ARG A 24 3.95 -14.32 25.31
N LEU A 25 4.60 -13.80 24.26
CA LEU A 25 4.32 -12.46 23.76
C LEU A 25 2.89 -12.40 23.20
N THR A 26 2.14 -11.40 23.60
CA THR A 26 0.88 -11.06 22.94
C THR A 26 1.16 -10.01 21.89
N PRO A 27 1.03 -10.32 20.60
CA PRO A 27 1.28 -9.35 19.54
C PRO A 27 0.26 -8.21 19.64
N ARG A 28 0.76 -6.97 19.71
CA ARG A 28 -0.10 -5.80 19.63
C ARG A 28 -0.48 -5.52 18.19
N PRO A 29 -1.68 -4.97 17.94
CA PRO A 29 -1.97 -4.33 16.66
C PRO A 29 -0.92 -3.27 16.36
N ARG A 30 -0.52 -3.14 15.09
CA ARG A 30 0.42 -2.09 14.66
C ARG A 30 -0.15 -0.73 15.09
N GLY A 31 0.62 0.04 15.86
CA GLY A 31 0.28 1.41 16.28
C GLY A 31 -0.10 1.61 17.75
N GLY A 32 -0.19 0.57 18.59
CA GLY A 32 -0.44 0.73 20.02
C GLY A 32 0.77 1.33 20.76
N ARG A 33 0.61 2.51 21.40
CA ARG A 33 1.63 3.07 22.28
C ARG A 33 1.77 2.23 23.54
N LEU A 34 3.02 2.01 24.00
CA LEU A 34 3.31 1.40 25.29
C LEU A 34 2.82 2.33 26.41
N THR A 35 1.99 1.82 27.32
CA THR A 35 1.64 2.50 28.58
C THR A 35 2.64 2.04 29.63
N GLY A 36 3.49 2.93 30.14
CA GLY A 36 4.57 2.62 31.08
C GLY A 36 5.98 2.76 30.47
N ASP A 37 7.03 2.53 31.23
CA ASP A 37 8.44 2.61 30.78
C ASP A 37 9.06 1.22 30.58
N PRO A 38 9.08 0.70 29.32
CA PRO A 38 9.67 -0.61 29.03
C PRO A 38 11.18 -0.69 29.28
N ARG A 39 11.89 0.45 29.28
CA ARG A 39 13.33 0.50 29.55
C ARG A 39 13.60 0.15 31.01
N ARG A 40 12.76 0.66 31.91
CA ARG A 40 12.84 0.34 33.34
C ARG A 40 12.63 -1.15 33.60
N VAL A 41 11.69 -1.78 32.89
CA VAL A 41 11.48 -3.24 32.97
C VAL A 41 12.74 -3.98 32.52
N LEU A 42 13.36 -3.53 31.42
CA LEU A 42 14.57 -4.13 30.88
C LEU A 42 15.75 -4.05 31.87
N GLU A 43 15.97 -2.89 32.52
CA GLU A 43 17.00 -2.70 33.50
C GLU A 43 16.79 -3.57 34.75
N GLN A 44 15.56 -3.67 35.22
CA GLN A 44 15.20 -4.50 36.38
C GLN A 44 15.38 -5.99 36.08
N THR A 45 15.00 -6.45 34.88
CA THR A 45 15.19 -7.86 34.48
C THR A 45 16.65 -8.21 34.25
N LEU A 46 17.47 -7.28 33.76
CA LEU A 46 18.92 -7.47 33.63
C LEU A 46 19.58 -7.66 35.00
N ALA A 47 19.23 -6.81 35.99
CA ALA A 47 19.72 -6.94 37.37
C ALA A 47 19.31 -8.26 38.04
N LEU A 48 18.12 -8.81 37.67
CA LEU A 48 17.69 -10.13 38.13
C LEU A 48 18.48 -11.27 37.49
N LEU A 49 18.80 -11.17 36.20
CA LEU A 49 19.59 -12.16 35.46
C LEU A 49 20.98 -12.32 36.05
N GLU A 50 21.64 -11.23 36.48
CA GLU A 50 22.96 -11.24 37.13
C GLU A 50 22.95 -12.01 38.48
N ASN A 51 21.82 -11.98 39.18
CA ASN A 51 21.68 -12.57 40.50
C ASN A 51 21.00 -13.94 40.52
N THR A 52 20.15 -14.24 39.54
CA THR A 52 19.33 -15.47 39.54
C THR A 52 19.03 -15.91 38.10
N PRO A 53 20.00 -16.47 37.38
CA PRO A 53 19.77 -16.93 36.00
C PRO A 53 18.79 -18.11 36.02
N SER A 54 17.59 -17.90 35.49
CA SER A 54 16.61 -18.95 35.25
C SER A 54 15.96 -18.73 33.87
N SER A 55 15.49 -19.80 33.22
CA SER A 55 14.81 -19.71 31.93
C SER A 55 13.68 -18.70 31.96
N ARG A 56 12.94 -18.62 33.06
CA ARG A 56 11.84 -17.68 33.24
C ARG A 56 12.31 -16.22 33.26
N VAL A 57 13.42 -15.91 33.96
CA VAL A 57 14.00 -14.54 33.96
C VAL A 57 14.56 -14.21 32.60
N CYS A 58 15.23 -15.16 31.92
CA CYS A 58 15.68 -14.98 30.55
C CYS A 58 14.50 -14.68 29.59
N LEU A 59 13.38 -15.41 29.73
CA LEU A 59 12.19 -15.19 28.90
C LEU A 59 11.62 -13.78 29.08
N VAL A 60 11.52 -13.31 30.33
CA VAL A 60 11.07 -11.94 30.67
C VAL A 60 12.01 -10.89 30.10
N TYR A 61 13.33 -11.11 30.19
CA TYR A 61 14.31 -10.21 29.59
C TYR A 61 14.21 -10.16 28.07
N GLY A 62 14.05 -11.31 27.40
CA GLY A 62 13.81 -11.41 25.97
C GLY A 62 12.55 -10.65 25.55
N ASN A 63 11.46 -10.80 26.31
CA ASN A 63 10.21 -10.07 26.09
C ASN A 63 10.40 -8.55 26.25
N GLY A 64 11.19 -8.12 27.23
CA GLY A 64 11.58 -6.72 27.40
C GLY A 64 12.38 -6.18 26.21
N CYS A 65 13.37 -6.94 25.72
CA CYS A 65 14.12 -6.60 24.50
C CYS A 65 13.20 -6.46 23.29
N PHE A 66 12.27 -7.40 23.10
CA PHE A 66 11.27 -7.36 22.04
C PHE A 66 10.40 -6.09 22.12
N ALA A 67 9.91 -5.76 23.31
CA ALA A 67 9.02 -4.61 23.52
C ALA A 67 9.69 -3.27 23.21
N VAL A 68 11.01 -3.13 23.48
CA VAL A 68 11.78 -1.92 23.14
C VAL A 68 12.36 -1.92 21.73
N GLY A 69 12.05 -2.92 20.91
CA GLY A 69 12.49 -3.03 19.52
C GLY A 69 13.89 -3.62 19.33
N ARG A 70 14.53 -4.14 20.38
CA ARG A 70 15.84 -4.82 20.33
C ARG A 70 15.66 -6.28 19.88
N TYR A 71 15.17 -6.48 18.67
CA TYR A 71 14.75 -7.80 18.17
C TYR A 71 15.91 -8.80 18.03
N THR A 72 17.10 -8.34 17.66
CA THR A 72 18.30 -9.20 17.57
C THR A 72 18.69 -9.75 18.94
N ASP A 73 18.62 -8.92 19.97
CA ASP A 73 18.92 -9.35 21.33
C ASP A 73 17.84 -10.29 21.86
N ALA A 74 16.57 -9.99 21.59
CA ALA A 74 15.45 -10.87 21.94
C ALA A 74 15.62 -12.26 21.30
N ALA A 75 15.96 -12.32 20.02
CA ALA A 75 16.21 -13.59 19.31
C ALA A 75 17.36 -14.37 19.94
N ALA A 76 18.48 -13.72 20.29
CA ALA A 76 19.62 -14.37 20.95
C ALA A 76 19.23 -14.95 22.31
N VAL A 77 18.44 -14.22 23.10
CA VAL A 77 17.94 -14.68 24.40
C VAL A 77 17.05 -15.91 24.26
N TYR A 78 16.05 -15.88 23.38
CA TYR A 78 15.17 -17.04 23.16
C TYR A 78 15.93 -18.24 22.59
N GLN A 79 16.87 -18.02 21.69
CA GLN A 79 17.73 -19.09 21.19
C GLN A 79 18.58 -19.68 22.32
N GLY A 80 19.11 -18.85 23.24
CA GLY A 80 19.83 -19.31 24.43
C GLY A 80 18.96 -20.19 25.34
N ILE A 81 17.70 -19.82 25.57
CA ILE A 81 16.75 -20.66 26.32
C ILE A 81 16.59 -22.02 25.63
N LEU A 82 16.38 -22.01 24.31
CA LEU A 82 16.13 -23.21 23.53
C LEU A 82 17.35 -24.14 23.40
N THR A 83 18.58 -23.66 23.68
CA THR A 83 19.75 -24.54 23.77
C THR A 83 19.76 -25.38 25.04
N VAL A 84 19.11 -24.91 26.10
CA VAL A 84 19.03 -25.59 27.40
C VAL A 84 17.70 -26.36 27.54
N GLN A 85 16.62 -25.76 27.07
CA GLN A 85 15.25 -26.28 27.11
C GLN A 85 14.66 -26.24 25.70
N SER A 86 15.00 -27.22 24.89
CA SER A 86 14.61 -27.26 23.47
C SER A 86 13.09 -27.38 23.23
N ASP A 87 12.34 -27.72 24.25
CA ASP A 87 10.88 -27.88 24.27
C ASP A 87 10.14 -26.69 24.89
N ASP A 88 10.84 -25.61 25.25
CA ASP A 88 10.20 -24.39 25.77
C ASP A 88 9.35 -23.74 24.68
N LEU A 89 8.03 -23.97 24.78
CA LEU A 89 7.04 -23.55 23.79
C LEU A 89 6.93 -22.03 23.71
N ASP A 90 7.01 -21.31 24.84
CA ASP A 90 6.90 -19.87 24.90
C ASP A 90 8.14 -19.19 24.27
N ALA A 91 9.33 -19.68 24.57
CA ALA A 91 10.56 -19.20 23.96
C ALA A 91 10.57 -19.41 22.44
N ARG A 92 10.10 -20.58 21.98
CA ARG A 92 10.03 -20.90 20.56
C ARG A 92 9.00 -20.04 19.81
N PHE A 93 7.82 -19.86 20.39
CA PHE A 93 6.80 -18.96 19.84
C PHE A 93 7.30 -17.52 19.76
N ASN A 94 7.90 -17.00 20.84
CA ASN A 94 8.44 -15.65 20.90
C ASN A 94 9.59 -15.46 19.92
N LEU A 95 10.41 -16.48 19.68
CA LEU A 95 11.46 -16.48 18.65
C LEU A 95 10.85 -16.37 17.25
N GLY A 96 9.80 -17.13 16.95
CA GLY A 96 9.05 -17.03 15.70
C GLY A 96 8.51 -15.61 15.45
N LEU A 97 7.86 -15.01 16.46
CA LEU A 97 7.41 -13.62 16.39
C LEU A 97 8.55 -12.63 16.17
N THR A 98 9.68 -12.89 16.82
CA THR A 98 10.86 -12.03 16.71
C THR A 98 11.42 -12.05 15.29
N HIS A 99 11.44 -13.21 14.63
CA HIS A 99 11.84 -13.33 13.23
C HIS A 99 10.90 -12.57 12.28
N LEU A 100 9.59 -12.54 12.54
CA LEU A 100 8.67 -11.68 11.78
C LEU A 100 9.04 -10.19 11.90
N ARG A 101 9.41 -9.75 13.11
CA ARG A 101 9.87 -8.35 13.31
C ARG A 101 11.21 -8.05 12.64
N LEU A 102 12.08 -9.04 12.54
CA LEU A 102 13.37 -8.97 11.83
C LEU A 102 13.23 -9.08 10.31
N LYS A 103 12.00 -9.24 9.79
CA LYS A 103 11.76 -9.45 8.36
C LYS A 103 12.40 -10.74 7.81
N ASP A 104 12.43 -11.77 8.64
CA ASP A 104 12.88 -13.11 8.30
C ASP A 104 11.70 -14.09 8.46
N PRO A 105 10.73 -14.09 7.53
CA PRO A 105 9.54 -14.93 7.64
C PRO A 105 9.86 -16.43 7.49
N GLY A 106 10.93 -16.81 6.80
CA GLY A 106 11.35 -18.20 6.68
C GLY A 106 11.67 -18.82 8.04
N ARG A 107 12.50 -18.17 8.85
CA ARG A 107 12.79 -18.64 10.22
C ARG A 107 11.57 -18.53 11.14
N ALA A 108 10.67 -17.59 10.90
CA ALA A 108 9.40 -17.53 11.64
C ALA A 108 8.57 -18.78 11.36
N VAL A 109 8.41 -19.18 10.10
CA VAL A 109 7.69 -20.40 9.69
C VAL A 109 8.30 -21.65 10.35
N GLU A 110 9.64 -21.80 10.33
CA GLU A 110 10.31 -22.94 10.98
C GLU A 110 9.95 -23.04 12.47
N ASN A 111 10.08 -21.93 13.21
CA ASN A 111 9.81 -21.93 14.65
C ASN A 111 8.32 -22.12 14.96
N LEU A 112 7.42 -21.48 14.22
CA LEU A 112 5.98 -21.61 14.42
C LEU A 112 5.48 -23.04 14.09
N ASN A 113 6.03 -23.68 13.07
CA ASN A 113 5.72 -25.08 12.78
C ASN A 113 6.17 -26.02 13.90
N LEU A 114 7.34 -25.76 14.52
CA LEU A 114 7.77 -26.52 15.69
C LEU A 114 6.87 -26.30 16.92
N VAL A 115 6.32 -25.07 17.06
CA VAL A 115 5.29 -24.79 18.08
C VAL A 115 4.05 -25.61 17.81
N LEU A 116 3.53 -25.59 16.58
CA LEU A 116 2.32 -26.30 16.19
C LEU A 116 2.47 -27.83 16.19
N ALA A 117 3.69 -28.34 16.04
CA ALA A 117 3.98 -29.77 16.22
C ALA A 117 3.81 -30.22 17.69
N GLN A 118 4.00 -29.33 18.66
CA GLN A 118 3.81 -29.61 20.09
C GLN A 118 2.37 -29.27 20.55
N ASP A 119 1.84 -28.14 20.08
CA ASP A 119 0.48 -27.67 20.40
C ASP A 119 -0.28 -27.27 19.12
N PRO A 120 -0.90 -28.21 18.43
CA PRO A 120 -1.69 -27.95 17.23
C PRO A 120 -2.92 -27.06 17.48
N SER A 121 -3.33 -26.89 18.74
CA SER A 121 -4.53 -26.11 19.11
C SER A 121 -4.26 -24.65 19.37
N MET A 122 -3.01 -24.18 19.16
CA MET A 122 -2.62 -22.80 19.39
C MET A 122 -3.09 -21.90 18.23
N ALA A 123 -4.30 -21.32 18.34
CA ALA A 123 -4.86 -20.42 17.33
C ALA A 123 -3.92 -19.23 16.97
N GLU A 124 -3.24 -18.68 17.98
CA GLU A 124 -2.27 -17.59 17.78
C GLU A 124 -1.09 -18.02 16.90
N ALA A 125 -0.56 -19.25 17.06
CA ALA A 125 0.54 -19.73 16.24
C ALA A 125 0.10 -19.92 14.77
N HIS A 126 -1.08 -20.45 14.54
CA HIS A 126 -1.66 -20.53 13.19
C HIS A 126 -1.85 -19.15 12.55
N TYR A 127 -2.34 -18.16 13.31
CA TYR A 127 -2.47 -16.78 12.83
C TYR A 127 -1.12 -16.18 12.46
N GLN A 128 -0.09 -16.36 13.31
CA GLN A 128 1.24 -15.83 13.02
C GLN A 128 1.93 -16.57 11.87
N LEU A 129 1.64 -17.85 11.69
CA LEU A 129 2.09 -18.61 10.53
C LEU A 129 1.45 -18.07 9.25
N GLY A 130 0.15 -17.73 9.28
CA GLY A 130 -0.52 -17.04 8.20
C GLY A 130 0.14 -15.71 7.85
N ASN A 131 0.47 -14.89 8.86
CA ASN A 131 1.20 -13.63 8.64
C ASN A 131 2.59 -13.86 8.02
N ALA A 132 3.30 -14.91 8.45
CA ALA A 132 4.62 -15.25 7.90
C ALA A 132 4.53 -15.61 6.41
N TYR A 133 3.55 -16.42 6.02
CA TYR A 133 3.31 -16.77 4.62
C TYR A 133 2.86 -15.56 3.78
N ASP A 134 2.06 -14.65 4.35
CA ASP A 134 1.64 -13.42 3.68
C ASP A 134 2.85 -12.49 3.39
N ASP A 135 3.78 -12.39 4.38
CA ASP A 135 5.05 -11.65 4.22
C ASP A 135 6.00 -12.30 3.16
N MET A 136 5.85 -13.61 2.88
CA MET A 136 6.56 -14.34 1.82
C MET A 136 5.87 -14.25 0.45
N GLY A 137 4.64 -13.72 0.39
CA GLY A 137 3.83 -13.72 -0.82
C GLY A 137 3.14 -15.07 -1.12
N GLU A 138 3.15 -16.00 -0.17
CA GLU A 138 2.51 -17.31 -0.26
C GLU A 138 1.04 -17.24 0.19
N GLY A 139 0.21 -16.55 -0.60
CA GLY A 139 -1.16 -16.21 -0.23
C GLY A 139 -2.03 -17.40 0.17
N GLU A 140 -1.99 -18.52 -0.57
CA GLU A 140 -2.81 -19.70 -0.24
C GLU A 140 -2.36 -20.35 1.07
N SER A 141 -1.06 -20.39 1.35
CA SER A 141 -0.53 -20.87 2.64
C SER A 141 -0.96 -19.94 3.79
N ALA A 142 -0.98 -18.63 3.54
CA ALA A 142 -1.47 -17.65 4.51
C ALA A 142 -2.95 -17.87 4.85
N LEU A 143 -3.79 -18.05 3.83
CA LEU A 143 -5.23 -18.35 4.01
C LEU A 143 -5.44 -19.61 4.86
N ALA A 144 -4.68 -20.67 4.60
CA ALA A 144 -4.76 -21.90 5.39
C ALA A 144 -4.43 -21.65 6.88
N GLY A 145 -3.41 -20.86 7.17
CA GLY A 145 -3.06 -20.45 8.54
C GLY A 145 -4.18 -19.67 9.23
N TYR A 146 -4.77 -18.69 8.56
CA TYR A 146 -5.89 -17.92 9.09
C TYR A 146 -7.15 -18.78 9.28
N ASP A 147 -7.43 -19.74 8.39
CA ASP A 147 -8.56 -20.66 8.52
C ASP A 147 -8.42 -21.57 9.73
N GLN A 148 -7.22 -22.08 10.00
CA GLN A 148 -6.97 -22.88 11.21
C GLN A 148 -7.13 -22.02 12.47
N ALA A 149 -6.62 -20.78 12.46
CA ALA A 149 -6.82 -19.86 13.59
C ALA A 149 -8.31 -19.59 13.84
N LYS A 150 -9.11 -19.37 12.79
CA LYS A 150 -10.57 -19.20 12.87
C LYS A 150 -11.28 -20.45 13.33
N ALA A 151 -10.88 -21.63 12.87
CA ALA A 151 -11.49 -22.90 13.28
C ALA A 151 -11.31 -23.15 14.78
N LEU A 152 -10.13 -22.81 15.31
CA LEU A 152 -9.83 -22.93 16.74
C LEU A 152 -10.48 -21.80 17.57
N GLN A 153 -10.57 -20.61 17.02
CA GLN A 153 -11.18 -19.44 17.67
C GLN A 153 -12.07 -18.68 16.67
N PRO A 154 -13.39 -19.00 16.57
CA PRO A 154 -14.27 -18.42 15.55
C PRO A 154 -14.42 -16.90 15.58
N GLY A 155 -14.19 -16.26 16.73
CA GLY A 155 -14.20 -14.80 16.88
C GLY A 155 -12.82 -14.15 16.79
N TYR A 156 -11.81 -14.80 16.22
CA TYR A 156 -10.46 -14.24 16.12
C TYR A 156 -10.39 -13.15 15.06
N LEU A 157 -10.75 -11.93 15.47
CA LEU A 157 -10.92 -10.78 14.60
C LEU A 157 -9.70 -10.52 13.69
N GLN A 158 -8.47 -10.65 14.25
CA GLN A 158 -7.24 -10.39 13.47
C GLN A 158 -7.07 -11.40 12.34
N ALA A 159 -7.37 -12.68 12.59
CA ALA A 159 -7.28 -13.72 11.56
C ALA A 159 -8.34 -13.52 10.47
N ILE A 160 -9.58 -13.17 10.86
CA ILE A 160 -10.67 -12.87 9.93
C ILE A 160 -10.30 -11.68 9.05
N TYR A 161 -9.86 -10.57 9.67
CA TYR A 161 -9.49 -9.35 8.96
C TYR A 161 -8.31 -9.58 8.00
N ASN A 162 -7.22 -10.20 8.47
CA ASN A 162 -6.04 -10.46 7.64
C ASN A 162 -6.35 -11.44 6.52
N LYS A 163 -7.21 -12.45 6.75
CA LYS A 163 -7.71 -13.33 5.69
C LYS A 163 -8.42 -12.55 4.60
N GLY A 164 -9.30 -11.60 4.98
CA GLY A 164 -9.96 -10.70 4.03
C GLY A 164 -8.95 -9.90 3.21
N VAL A 165 -7.90 -9.35 3.86
CA VAL A 165 -6.83 -8.61 3.17
C VAL A 165 -6.06 -9.50 2.19
N SER A 166 -5.70 -10.72 2.59
CA SER A 166 -4.98 -11.66 1.72
C SER A 166 -5.85 -12.11 0.53
N LEU A 167 -7.14 -12.35 0.75
CA LEU A 167 -8.09 -12.66 -0.32
C LEU A 167 -8.21 -11.52 -1.33
N ALA A 168 -8.28 -10.27 -0.86
CA ALA A 168 -8.33 -9.10 -1.74
C ALA A 168 -7.06 -8.98 -2.57
N LYS A 169 -5.87 -9.18 -1.98
CA LYS A 169 -4.59 -9.20 -2.72
C LYS A 169 -4.54 -10.30 -3.80
N LEU A 170 -5.21 -11.43 -3.58
CA LEU A 170 -5.33 -12.53 -4.54
C LEU A 170 -6.43 -12.31 -5.59
N GLY A 171 -7.12 -11.16 -5.59
CA GLY A 171 -8.23 -10.86 -6.49
C GLY A 171 -9.54 -11.60 -6.15
N ARG A 172 -9.60 -12.30 -5.01
CA ARG A 172 -10.78 -13.06 -4.54
C ARG A 172 -11.76 -12.14 -3.80
N HIS A 173 -12.19 -11.06 -4.45
CA HIS A 173 -12.92 -9.96 -3.81
C HIS A 173 -14.27 -10.38 -3.20
N HIS A 174 -15.02 -11.31 -3.82
CA HIS A 174 -16.26 -11.83 -3.22
C HIS A 174 -16.02 -12.49 -1.85
N GLU A 175 -14.94 -13.27 -1.73
CA GLU A 175 -14.59 -13.93 -0.48
C GLU A 175 -14.02 -12.93 0.53
N ALA A 176 -13.24 -11.94 0.07
CA ALA A 176 -12.74 -10.86 0.91
C ALA A 176 -13.89 -10.07 1.57
N VAL A 177 -14.93 -9.71 0.80
CA VAL A 177 -16.14 -9.04 1.31
C VAL A 177 -16.78 -9.88 2.43
N ALA A 178 -16.92 -11.19 2.24
CA ALA A 178 -17.51 -12.07 3.25
C ALA A 178 -16.70 -12.14 4.55
N GLU A 179 -15.37 -12.08 4.47
CA GLU A 179 -14.51 -12.01 5.66
C GLU A 179 -14.60 -10.64 6.34
N PHE A 180 -14.61 -9.56 5.57
CA PHE A 180 -14.80 -8.22 6.15
C PHE A 180 -16.20 -8.04 6.76
N ASP A 181 -17.26 -8.66 6.21
CA ASP A 181 -18.58 -8.68 6.84
C ASP A 181 -18.53 -9.28 8.25
N GLN A 182 -17.80 -10.38 8.43
CA GLN A 182 -17.59 -10.98 9.75
C GLN A 182 -16.77 -10.04 10.66
N ALA A 183 -15.73 -9.38 10.12
CA ALA A 183 -14.90 -8.46 10.89
C ALA A 183 -15.68 -7.25 11.41
N VAL A 184 -16.53 -6.61 10.57
CA VAL A 184 -17.35 -5.46 10.97
C VAL A 184 -18.50 -5.87 11.90
N ALA A 185 -19.03 -7.09 11.76
CA ALA A 185 -20.01 -7.63 12.68
C ALA A 185 -19.42 -7.84 14.08
N LEU A 186 -18.18 -8.31 14.19
CA LEU A 186 -17.45 -8.48 15.45
C LEU A 186 -17.02 -7.14 16.07
N ARG A 187 -16.65 -6.17 15.23
CA ARG A 187 -16.20 -4.85 15.68
C ARG A 187 -16.72 -3.74 14.74
N PRO A 188 -17.91 -3.19 15.00
CA PRO A 188 -18.52 -2.15 14.14
C PRO A 188 -17.73 -0.84 14.03
N GLY A 189 -16.77 -0.57 14.92
CA GLY A 189 -15.90 0.62 14.87
C GLY A 189 -14.55 0.38 14.13
N LEU A 190 -14.40 -0.71 13.38
CA LEU A 190 -13.14 -1.04 12.69
C LEU A 190 -13.06 -0.36 11.32
N SER A 191 -12.67 0.93 11.30
CA SER A 191 -12.57 1.76 10.09
C SER A 191 -11.87 1.05 8.92
N ASN A 192 -10.72 0.41 9.17
CA ASN A 192 -9.96 -0.27 8.11
C ASN A 192 -10.71 -1.47 7.50
N ALA A 193 -11.63 -2.13 8.24
CA ALA A 193 -12.40 -3.24 7.67
C ALA A 193 -13.46 -2.73 6.70
N TYR A 194 -14.14 -1.64 7.03
CA TYR A 194 -15.04 -0.99 6.08
C TYR A 194 -14.29 -0.46 4.85
N MET A 195 -13.15 0.21 5.05
CA MET A 195 -12.34 0.73 3.94
C MET A 195 -11.90 -0.41 2.98
N ASN A 196 -11.41 -1.53 3.51
CA ASN A 196 -10.96 -2.66 2.69
C ASN A 196 -12.13 -3.42 2.07
N ARG A 197 -13.30 -3.49 2.73
CA ARG A 197 -14.52 -4.04 2.15
C ARG A 197 -14.99 -3.16 1.00
N GLY A 198 -15.00 -1.85 1.18
CA GLY A 198 -15.30 -0.86 0.14
C GLY A 198 -14.38 -1.01 -1.07
N ALA A 199 -13.07 -1.15 -0.86
CA ALA A 199 -12.12 -1.38 -1.95
C ALA A 199 -12.42 -2.69 -2.71
N SER A 200 -12.77 -3.76 -2.00
CA SER A 200 -13.17 -5.02 -2.63
C SER A 200 -14.51 -4.92 -3.37
N LEU A 201 -15.44 -4.10 -2.88
CA LEU A 201 -16.71 -3.81 -3.56
C LEU A 201 -16.50 -3.00 -4.84
N ASP A 202 -15.57 -2.04 -4.83
CA ASP A 202 -15.17 -1.28 -6.02
C ASP A 202 -14.65 -2.19 -7.13
N GLU A 203 -13.75 -3.12 -6.80
CA GLU A 203 -13.22 -4.09 -7.75
C GLU A 203 -14.30 -5.04 -8.30
N LEU A 204 -15.42 -5.19 -7.59
CA LEU A 204 -16.60 -5.92 -8.04
C LEU A 204 -17.60 -5.06 -8.83
N GLY A 205 -17.29 -3.79 -9.10
CA GLY A 205 -18.18 -2.84 -9.78
C GLY A 205 -19.33 -2.33 -8.92
N ARG A 206 -19.32 -2.60 -7.61
CA ARG A 206 -20.35 -2.17 -6.65
C ARG A 206 -20.01 -0.81 -6.05
N HIS A 207 -19.80 0.18 -6.89
CA HIS A 207 -19.27 1.50 -6.52
C HIS A 207 -20.09 2.23 -5.46
N GLN A 208 -21.42 2.18 -5.53
CA GLN A 208 -22.27 2.84 -4.53
C GLN A 208 -22.15 2.18 -3.15
N ASP A 209 -22.05 0.86 -3.10
CA ASP A 209 -21.83 0.14 -1.84
C ASP A 209 -20.43 0.46 -1.27
N ALA A 210 -19.43 0.62 -2.14
CA ALA A 210 -18.08 1.03 -1.76
C ALA A 210 -18.07 2.44 -1.12
N ILE A 211 -18.75 3.42 -1.74
CA ILE A 211 -18.92 4.78 -1.19
C ILE A 211 -19.55 4.74 0.21
N ASN A 212 -20.59 3.92 0.40
CA ASN A 212 -21.23 3.76 1.70
C ASN A 212 -20.23 3.22 2.74
N ASP A 213 -19.44 2.22 2.38
CA ASP A 213 -18.44 1.65 3.27
C ASP A 213 -17.31 2.64 3.59
N TYR A 214 -16.79 3.37 2.61
CA TYR A 214 -15.82 4.43 2.85
C TYR A 214 -16.38 5.53 3.77
N THR A 215 -17.66 5.87 3.62
CA THR A 215 -18.32 6.84 4.48
C THR A 215 -18.36 6.36 5.93
N VAL A 216 -18.76 5.10 6.16
CA VAL A 216 -18.71 4.50 7.52
C VAL A 216 -17.28 4.42 8.05
N ALA A 217 -16.30 4.10 7.19
CA ALA A 217 -14.88 4.08 7.58
C ALA A 217 -14.41 5.47 8.08
N ILE A 218 -14.83 6.54 7.41
CA ILE A 218 -14.56 7.93 7.77
C ILE A 218 -15.27 8.31 9.09
N GLU A 219 -16.52 7.92 9.26
CA GLU A 219 -17.26 8.16 10.53
C GLU A 219 -16.57 7.46 11.70
N CYS A 220 -16.06 6.24 11.51
CA CYS A 220 -15.30 5.52 12.53
C CYS A 220 -13.93 6.13 12.82
N ASN A 221 -13.27 6.70 11.83
CA ASN A 221 -11.97 7.36 11.94
C ASN A 221 -11.84 8.52 10.95
N PRO A 222 -12.17 9.75 11.37
CA PRO A 222 -12.06 10.94 10.51
C PRO A 222 -10.64 11.33 10.07
N GLU A 223 -9.61 10.66 10.61
CA GLU A 223 -8.21 10.84 10.19
C GLU A 223 -7.74 9.74 9.21
N ASN A 224 -8.64 8.88 8.73
CA ASN A 224 -8.30 7.85 7.76
C ASN A 224 -8.20 8.43 6.35
N ALA A 225 -7.04 9.00 6.01
CA ALA A 225 -6.77 9.59 4.69
C ALA A 225 -7.04 8.61 3.54
N ASN A 226 -6.73 7.32 3.72
CA ASN A 226 -6.98 6.30 2.68
C ASN A 226 -8.47 6.10 2.38
N ALA A 227 -9.35 6.23 3.36
CA ALA A 227 -10.78 6.11 3.13
C ALA A 227 -11.32 7.28 2.30
N TYR A 228 -10.89 8.50 2.57
CA TYR A 228 -11.18 9.67 1.73
C TYR A 228 -10.61 9.50 0.32
N PHE A 229 -9.35 9.08 0.21
CA PHE A 229 -8.69 8.87 -1.09
C PHE A 229 -9.46 7.87 -1.96
N ASN A 230 -9.82 6.73 -1.39
CA ASN A 230 -10.58 5.70 -2.13
C ASN A 230 -11.97 6.19 -2.49
N ARG A 231 -12.68 6.89 -1.59
CA ARG A 231 -14.01 7.45 -1.89
C ARG A 231 -13.94 8.50 -2.99
N ALA A 232 -12.92 9.38 -2.96
CA ALA A 232 -12.67 10.35 -4.01
C ALA A 232 -12.46 9.69 -5.37
N ARG A 233 -11.62 8.64 -5.42
CA ARG A 233 -11.35 7.90 -6.66
C ARG A 233 -12.63 7.27 -7.21
N THR A 234 -13.46 6.69 -6.36
CA THR A 234 -14.75 6.10 -6.77
C THR A 234 -15.73 7.18 -7.23
N ASN A 235 -15.80 8.32 -6.53
CA ASN A 235 -16.61 9.46 -6.94
C ASN A 235 -16.16 10.04 -8.29
N TYR A 236 -14.83 10.14 -8.52
CA TYR A 236 -14.29 10.55 -9.83
C TYR A 236 -14.75 9.61 -10.95
N TYR A 237 -14.68 8.30 -10.72
CA TYR A 237 -15.15 7.30 -11.69
C TYR A 237 -16.65 7.43 -11.99
N LEU A 238 -17.44 7.84 -11.01
CA LEU A 238 -18.88 8.10 -11.14
C LEU A 238 -19.21 9.53 -11.61
N GLU A 239 -18.21 10.31 -11.99
CA GLU A 239 -18.33 11.71 -12.45
C GLU A 239 -18.88 12.68 -11.39
N ASN A 240 -18.77 12.35 -10.10
CA ASN A 240 -19.14 13.21 -8.97
C ASN A 240 -17.96 14.12 -8.60
N MET A 241 -17.66 15.13 -9.42
CA MET A 241 -16.43 15.90 -9.33
C MET A 241 -16.34 16.77 -8.07
N GLU A 242 -17.44 17.34 -7.60
CA GLU A 242 -17.48 18.16 -6.38
C GLU A 242 -17.11 17.32 -5.15
N ASP A 243 -17.71 16.13 -4.99
CA ASP A 243 -17.40 15.22 -3.89
C ASP A 243 -15.95 14.73 -3.98
N THR A 244 -15.45 14.52 -5.19
CA THR A 244 -14.06 14.15 -5.46
C THR A 244 -13.08 15.21 -4.96
N ILE A 245 -13.34 16.49 -5.27
CA ILE A 245 -12.52 17.61 -4.84
C ILE A 245 -12.56 17.78 -3.32
N GLU A 246 -13.73 17.64 -2.69
CA GLU A 246 -13.89 17.72 -1.24
C GLU A 246 -13.03 16.65 -0.55
N ASP A 247 -13.16 15.41 -0.98
CA ASP A 247 -12.44 14.28 -0.40
C ASP A 247 -10.92 14.37 -0.59
N TYR A 248 -10.43 14.69 -1.80
CA TYR A 248 -8.98 14.90 -1.99
C TYR A 248 -8.47 16.12 -1.22
N SER A 249 -9.28 17.17 -1.05
CA SER A 249 -8.92 18.32 -0.21
C SER A 249 -8.76 17.88 1.25
N LYS A 250 -9.60 16.94 1.72
CA LYS A 250 -9.45 16.34 3.04
C LYS A 250 -8.20 15.47 3.14
N VAL A 251 -7.90 14.64 2.12
CA VAL A 251 -6.63 13.89 2.04
C VAL A 251 -5.46 14.84 2.20
N LEU A 252 -5.39 15.91 1.42
CA LEU A 252 -4.30 16.88 1.43
C LEU A 252 -4.19 17.67 2.74
N SER A 253 -5.29 17.85 3.48
CA SER A 253 -5.25 18.41 4.83
C SER A 253 -4.62 17.47 5.86
N LEU A 254 -4.71 16.15 5.64
CA LEU A 254 -4.15 15.10 6.51
C LEU A 254 -2.73 14.69 6.08
N THR A 255 -2.47 14.69 4.78
CA THR A 255 -1.20 14.29 4.16
C THR A 255 -0.79 15.33 3.11
N PRO A 256 -0.20 16.48 3.53
CA PRO A 256 0.12 17.60 2.62
C PRO A 256 1.16 17.31 1.54
N ASP A 257 1.90 16.21 1.66
CA ASP A 257 2.97 15.80 0.73
C ASP A 257 2.52 14.67 -0.22
N ASP A 258 1.21 14.46 -0.38
CA ASP A 258 0.68 13.44 -1.27
C ASP A 258 0.55 13.94 -2.71
N ALA A 259 1.57 13.63 -3.53
CA ALA A 259 1.61 14.03 -4.94
C ALA A 259 0.48 13.40 -5.78
N GLU A 260 0.01 12.18 -5.41
CA GLU A 260 -1.08 11.52 -6.12
C GLU A 260 -2.42 12.20 -5.84
N ALA A 261 -2.66 12.59 -4.59
CA ALA A 261 -3.86 13.32 -4.22
C ALA A 261 -3.94 14.68 -4.92
N TYR A 262 -2.83 15.41 -5.04
CA TYR A 262 -2.79 16.64 -5.84
C TYR A 262 -3.10 16.36 -7.31
N ASN A 263 -2.41 15.40 -7.94
CA ASN A 263 -2.68 15.06 -9.33
C ASN A 263 -4.15 14.69 -9.56
N ASN A 264 -4.73 13.89 -8.68
CA ASN A 264 -6.10 13.40 -8.84
C ASN A 264 -7.16 14.49 -8.56
N ARG A 265 -6.88 15.43 -7.64
CA ARG A 265 -7.74 16.62 -7.46
C ARG A 265 -7.62 17.55 -8.67
N GLY A 266 -6.43 17.71 -9.23
CA GLY A 266 -6.19 18.43 -10.47
C GLY A 266 -7.01 17.85 -11.64
N LEU A 267 -7.09 16.52 -11.76
CA LEU A 267 -7.95 15.86 -12.76
C LEU A 267 -9.43 16.19 -12.58
N ALA A 268 -9.91 16.31 -11.33
CA ALA A 268 -11.28 16.68 -11.06
C ALA A 268 -11.55 18.16 -11.40
N PHE A 269 -10.62 19.06 -11.13
CA PHE A 269 -10.71 20.47 -11.57
C PHE A 269 -10.67 20.58 -13.10
N ASP A 270 -9.80 19.82 -13.75
CA ASP A 270 -9.69 19.77 -15.21
C ASP A 270 -11.01 19.32 -15.85
N ALA A 271 -11.64 18.28 -15.30
CA ALA A 271 -12.95 17.78 -15.74
C ALA A 271 -14.08 18.81 -15.60
N LEU A 272 -13.99 19.73 -14.63
CA LEU A 272 -14.91 20.86 -14.47
C LEU A 272 -14.55 22.06 -15.35
N GLY A 273 -13.40 22.04 -16.03
CA GLY A 273 -12.88 23.17 -16.81
C GLY A 273 -12.16 24.25 -15.98
N ASP A 274 -11.92 23.99 -14.71
CA ASP A 274 -11.21 24.88 -13.79
C ASP A 274 -9.68 24.72 -13.95
N TYR A 275 -9.18 24.96 -15.17
CA TYR A 275 -7.80 24.70 -15.57
C TYR A 275 -6.75 25.44 -14.73
N ASP A 276 -7.06 26.64 -14.22
CA ASP A 276 -6.11 27.37 -13.36
C ASP A 276 -5.90 26.65 -12.02
N LEU A 277 -6.96 26.07 -11.41
CA LEU A 277 -6.86 25.27 -10.20
C LEU A 277 -6.18 23.93 -10.48
N ALA A 278 -6.48 23.31 -11.63
CA ALA A 278 -5.79 22.10 -12.08
C ALA A 278 -4.29 22.32 -12.23
N LEU A 279 -3.86 23.44 -12.85
CA LEU A 279 -2.44 23.81 -12.98
C LEU A 279 -1.74 23.99 -11.63
N GLU A 280 -2.40 24.60 -10.64
CA GLU A 280 -1.85 24.73 -9.30
C GLU A 280 -1.59 23.37 -8.67
N ASP A 281 -2.57 22.46 -8.74
CA ASP A 281 -2.49 21.14 -8.17
C ASP A 281 -1.45 20.25 -8.89
N TYR A 282 -1.43 20.21 -10.22
CA TYR A 282 -0.39 19.49 -10.96
C TYR A 282 1.00 20.09 -10.69
N GLY A 283 1.12 21.41 -10.56
CA GLY A 283 2.36 22.07 -10.17
C GLY A 283 2.86 21.64 -8.81
N ARG A 284 1.96 21.43 -7.83
CA ARG A 284 2.28 20.88 -6.52
C ARG A 284 2.71 19.41 -6.62
N ALA A 285 1.98 18.59 -7.39
CA ALA A 285 2.34 17.19 -7.61
C ALA A 285 3.74 17.04 -8.21
N VAL A 286 4.07 17.82 -9.24
CA VAL A 286 5.41 17.85 -9.89
C VAL A 286 6.49 18.40 -8.95
N THR A 287 6.17 19.36 -8.08
CA THR A 287 7.12 19.87 -7.08
C THR A 287 7.50 18.78 -6.07
N LEU A 288 6.51 17.96 -5.64
CA LEU A 288 6.71 16.85 -4.71
C LEU A 288 7.39 15.63 -5.37
N ARG A 289 7.05 15.37 -6.63
CA ARG A 289 7.60 14.26 -7.43
C ARG A 289 7.97 14.76 -8.84
N PRO A 290 9.20 15.26 -9.05
CA PRO A 290 9.62 15.85 -10.33
C PRO A 290 9.59 14.93 -11.55
N ASP A 291 9.60 13.62 -11.33
CA ASP A 291 9.51 12.55 -12.34
C ASP A 291 8.10 11.97 -12.51
N PHE A 292 7.07 12.66 -12.00
CA PHE A 292 5.69 12.22 -12.13
C PHE A 292 5.16 12.52 -13.55
N ALA A 293 5.44 11.60 -14.48
CA ALA A 293 5.18 11.77 -15.90
C ALA A 293 3.70 12.06 -16.22
N GLU A 294 2.77 11.39 -15.51
CA GLU A 294 1.33 11.60 -15.66
C GLU A 294 0.94 13.03 -15.28
N SER A 295 1.44 13.53 -14.13
CA SER A 295 1.12 14.89 -13.68
C SER A 295 1.74 15.97 -14.57
N LEU A 296 2.96 15.74 -15.08
CA LEU A 296 3.56 16.60 -16.10
C LEU A 296 2.70 16.65 -17.35
N SER A 297 2.28 15.51 -17.88
CA SER A 297 1.43 15.45 -19.07
C SER A 297 0.05 16.08 -18.86
N ASN A 298 -0.56 15.91 -17.68
CA ASN A 298 -1.83 16.53 -17.32
C ASN A 298 -1.68 18.04 -17.19
N ARG A 299 -0.58 18.53 -16.59
CA ARG A 299 -0.27 19.96 -16.51
C ARG A 299 -0.09 20.57 -17.91
N GLY A 300 0.60 19.86 -18.80
CA GLY A 300 0.71 20.24 -20.21
C GLY A 300 -0.65 20.36 -20.90
N ALA A 301 -1.56 19.42 -20.68
CA ALA A 301 -2.91 19.45 -21.24
C ALA A 301 -3.73 20.63 -20.71
N ALA A 302 -3.69 20.90 -19.42
CA ALA A 302 -4.35 22.07 -18.83
C ALA A 302 -3.75 23.39 -19.32
N SER A 303 -2.41 23.46 -19.51
CA SER A 303 -1.72 24.61 -20.12
C SER A 303 -2.17 24.82 -21.56
N GLU A 304 -2.31 23.74 -22.33
CA GLU A 304 -2.81 23.79 -23.71
C GLU A 304 -4.24 24.33 -23.77
N ALA A 305 -5.13 23.88 -22.87
CA ALA A 305 -6.51 24.36 -22.77
C ALA A 305 -6.58 25.88 -22.50
N LEU A 306 -5.62 26.42 -21.77
CA LEU A 306 -5.47 27.86 -21.53
C LEU A 306 -4.68 28.60 -22.63
N GLY A 307 -4.30 27.92 -23.72
CA GLY A 307 -3.52 28.51 -24.82
C GLY A 307 -2.04 28.75 -24.53
N LYS A 308 -1.50 28.21 -23.43
CA LYS A 308 -0.10 28.31 -23.00
C LYS A 308 0.75 27.26 -23.73
N THR A 309 0.93 27.44 -25.02
CA THR A 309 1.48 26.41 -25.93
C THR A 309 2.92 26.03 -25.61
N GLU A 310 3.76 26.99 -25.23
CA GLU A 310 5.18 26.74 -24.93
C GLU A 310 5.32 25.94 -23.64
N GLU A 311 4.60 26.35 -22.60
CA GLU A 311 4.58 25.64 -21.30
C GLU A 311 4.03 24.21 -21.45
N ALA A 312 2.99 24.03 -22.26
CA ALA A 312 2.44 22.71 -22.55
C ALA A 312 3.48 21.78 -23.23
N LEU A 313 4.22 22.29 -24.20
CA LEU A 313 5.25 21.53 -24.88
C LEU A 313 6.40 21.15 -23.95
N ASP A 314 6.87 22.08 -23.13
CA ASP A 314 7.91 21.84 -22.12
C ASP A 314 7.49 20.72 -21.17
N ASP A 315 6.24 20.73 -20.71
CA ASP A 315 5.68 19.71 -19.81
C ASP A 315 5.57 18.35 -20.48
N TYR A 316 5.12 18.27 -21.72
CA TYR A 316 5.09 16.97 -22.45
C TYR A 316 6.50 16.42 -22.67
N LEU A 317 7.48 17.26 -23.00
CA LEU A 317 8.88 16.84 -23.17
C LEU A 317 9.50 16.41 -21.82
N ALA A 318 9.16 17.10 -20.72
CA ALA A 318 9.57 16.72 -19.38
C ALA A 318 8.95 15.35 -19.00
N ALA A 319 7.66 15.12 -19.29
CA ALA A 319 7.01 13.83 -19.09
C ALA A 319 7.71 12.70 -19.87
N LEU A 320 8.14 12.97 -21.11
CA LEU A 320 8.87 12.02 -21.94
C LEU A 320 10.33 11.79 -21.46
N THR A 321 10.90 12.75 -20.77
CA THR A 321 12.20 12.61 -20.12
C THR A 321 12.09 11.67 -18.92
N ALA A 322 11.02 11.81 -18.12
CA ALA A 322 10.73 10.96 -16.98
C ALA A 322 10.28 9.54 -17.41
N ALA A 323 9.43 9.46 -18.43
CA ALA A 323 8.89 8.20 -18.95
C ALA A 323 8.99 8.15 -20.49
N PRO A 324 10.11 7.67 -21.07
CA PRO A 324 10.35 7.67 -22.52
C PRO A 324 9.38 6.81 -23.36
N ASN A 325 8.54 6.02 -22.75
CA ASN A 325 7.51 5.21 -23.40
C ASN A 325 6.08 5.64 -23.01
N PHE A 326 5.88 6.87 -22.56
CA PHE A 326 4.56 7.38 -22.22
C PHE A 326 3.81 7.81 -23.50
N ALA A 327 2.94 6.92 -23.99
CA ALA A 327 2.25 7.08 -25.28
C ALA A 327 1.42 8.36 -25.34
N ALA A 328 0.70 8.71 -24.28
CA ALA A 328 -0.14 9.90 -24.23
C ALA A 328 0.69 11.19 -24.39
N ALA A 329 1.83 11.31 -23.70
CA ALA A 329 2.70 12.48 -23.84
C ALA A 329 3.32 12.58 -25.24
N HIS A 330 3.68 11.45 -25.87
CA HIS A 330 4.11 11.44 -27.27
C HIS A 330 2.99 11.90 -28.21
N TYR A 331 1.76 11.45 -28.02
CA TYR A 331 0.63 11.83 -28.83
C TYR A 331 0.32 13.34 -28.69
N ASN A 332 0.26 13.85 -27.46
CA ASN A 332 0.00 15.25 -27.17
C ASN A 332 1.10 16.16 -27.72
N ALA A 333 2.38 15.80 -27.55
CA ALA A 333 3.49 16.53 -28.15
C ALA A 333 3.39 16.53 -29.69
N ALA A 334 3.06 15.41 -30.33
CA ALA A 334 2.89 15.32 -31.78
C ALA A 334 1.76 16.24 -32.27
N ARG A 335 0.61 16.25 -31.56
CA ARG A 335 -0.53 17.11 -31.90
C ARG A 335 -0.13 18.59 -31.78
N LEU A 336 0.60 18.95 -30.74
CA LEU A 336 1.05 20.31 -30.54
C LEU A 336 2.07 20.74 -31.60
N TYR A 337 3.04 19.89 -31.97
CA TYR A 337 3.96 20.13 -33.07
C TYR A 337 3.23 20.25 -34.43
N ALA A 338 2.19 19.45 -34.65
CA ALA A 338 1.36 19.57 -35.85
C ALA A 338 0.67 20.94 -35.93
N ARG A 339 0.13 21.44 -34.83
CA ARG A 339 -0.46 22.78 -34.72
C ARG A 339 0.57 23.88 -35.01
N LEU A 340 1.80 23.71 -34.53
CA LEU A 340 2.93 24.61 -34.79
C LEU A 340 3.53 24.48 -36.19
N ARG A 341 3.02 23.52 -37.02
CA ARG A 341 3.51 23.22 -38.36
C ARG A 341 4.94 22.64 -38.40
N ASP A 342 5.43 22.12 -37.28
CA ASP A 342 6.71 21.43 -37.20
C ASP A 342 6.55 19.93 -37.44
N VAL A 343 6.53 19.57 -38.72
CA VAL A 343 6.35 18.17 -39.17
C VAL A 343 7.54 17.29 -38.77
N ASP A 344 8.72 17.87 -38.70
CA ASP A 344 9.95 17.12 -38.42
C ASP A 344 9.98 16.63 -36.96
N GLN A 345 9.46 17.41 -36.03
CA GLN A 345 9.28 17.00 -34.63
C GLN A 345 7.98 16.19 -34.43
N CYS A 346 6.92 16.51 -35.16
CA CYS A 346 5.64 15.81 -35.02
C CYS A 346 5.75 14.32 -35.35
N LEU A 347 6.34 13.96 -36.49
CA LEU A 347 6.34 12.60 -36.99
C LEU A 347 7.02 11.57 -36.07
N PRO A 348 8.22 11.83 -35.49
CA PRO A 348 8.84 10.89 -34.57
C PRO A 348 8.00 10.60 -33.33
N HIS A 349 7.38 11.62 -32.78
CA HIS A 349 6.49 11.49 -31.61
C HIS A 349 5.22 10.73 -31.96
N LEU A 350 4.58 11.06 -33.07
CA LEU A 350 3.35 10.37 -33.54
C LEU A 350 3.63 8.89 -33.83
N GLU A 351 4.72 8.58 -34.53
CA GLU A 351 5.10 7.21 -34.81
C GLU A 351 5.42 6.39 -33.54
N LYS A 352 6.03 7.03 -32.55
CA LYS A 352 6.32 6.41 -31.26
C LYS A 352 5.03 6.13 -30.49
N ALA A 353 4.08 7.08 -30.44
CA ALA A 353 2.80 6.91 -29.80
C ALA A 353 2.01 5.74 -30.42
N MET A 354 1.85 5.72 -31.76
CA MET A 354 1.16 4.64 -32.49
C MET A 354 1.85 3.29 -32.41
N ARG A 355 3.16 3.26 -32.13
CA ARG A 355 3.89 1.99 -31.89
C ARG A 355 3.61 1.45 -30.51
N LEU A 356 3.50 2.33 -29.53
CA LEU A 356 3.22 1.97 -28.13
C LEU A 356 1.76 1.56 -27.97
N VAL A 357 0.86 2.28 -28.60
CA VAL A 357 -0.59 2.07 -28.57
C VAL A 357 -1.12 2.12 -30.01
N PRO A 358 -1.27 0.97 -30.70
CA PRO A 358 -1.66 0.92 -32.11
C PRO A 358 -3.03 1.55 -32.44
N GLU A 359 -3.92 1.57 -31.47
CA GLU A 359 -5.29 2.12 -31.58
C GLU A 359 -5.26 3.63 -31.86
N LEU A 360 -4.24 4.35 -31.38
CA LEU A 360 -4.04 5.78 -31.64
C LEU A 360 -3.86 6.13 -33.12
N ARG A 361 -3.70 5.13 -33.99
CA ARG A 361 -3.68 5.37 -35.41
C ARG A 361 -5.03 5.85 -35.94
N SER A 362 -6.11 5.23 -35.52
CA SER A 362 -7.47 5.65 -35.89
C SER A 362 -7.73 7.07 -35.41
N ASP A 363 -7.36 7.33 -34.15
CA ASP A 363 -7.56 8.65 -33.54
C ASP A 363 -6.76 9.73 -34.29
N ALA A 364 -5.52 9.43 -34.70
CA ALA A 364 -4.67 10.35 -35.45
C ALA A 364 -5.16 10.60 -36.90
N ASP A 365 -5.81 9.62 -37.54
CA ASP A 365 -6.41 9.80 -38.87
C ASP A 365 -7.65 10.69 -38.82
N GLU A 366 -8.39 10.67 -37.70
CA GLU A 366 -9.61 11.47 -37.46
C GLU A 366 -9.31 12.84 -36.85
N ASP A 367 -8.12 13.03 -36.24
CA ASP A 367 -7.69 14.27 -35.62
C ASP A 367 -7.39 15.35 -36.66
N ASP A 368 -8.04 16.50 -36.57
CA ASP A 368 -7.90 17.61 -37.51
C ASP A 368 -6.46 18.14 -37.61
N GLU A 369 -5.70 18.05 -36.51
CA GLU A 369 -4.31 18.55 -36.41
C GLU A 369 -3.31 17.54 -36.94
N LEU A 370 -3.53 16.25 -36.79
CA LEU A 370 -2.62 15.17 -37.17
C LEU A 370 -2.92 14.60 -38.56
N GLY A 371 -4.17 14.57 -38.97
CA GLY A 371 -4.60 13.96 -40.26
C GLY A 371 -3.91 14.57 -41.48
N TRP A 372 -3.61 15.89 -41.48
CA TRP A 372 -2.88 16.50 -42.59
C TRP A 372 -1.39 16.09 -42.61
N VAL A 373 -0.78 15.86 -41.45
CA VAL A 373 0.62 15.39 -41.35
C VAL A 373 0.75 13.98 -41.93
N LEU A 374 -0.18 13.10 -41.60
CA LEU A 374 -0.23 11.72 -42.12
C LEU A 374 -0.43 11.71 -43.64
N LYS A 375 -1.33 12.55 -44.19
CA LYS A 375 -1.52 12.72 -45.61
C LYS A 375 -0.26 13.24 -46.32
N LEU A 376 0.40 14.22 -45.72
CA LEU A 376 1.67 14.77 -46.25
C LEU A 376 2.79 13.70 -46.29
N ARG A 377 2.88 12.86 -45.25
CA ARG A 377 3.81 11.74 -45.20
C ARG A 377 3.55 10.73 -46.29
N GLN A 378 2.28 10.35 -46.50
CA GLN A 378 1.88 9.41 -47.53
C GLN A 378 2.24 9.93 -48.93
N LEU A 379 1.94 11.20 -49.23
CA LEU A 379 2.32 11.84 -50.48
C LEU A 379 3.84 11.89 -50.71
N LYS A 380 4.65 12.13 -49.67
CA LYS A 380 6.12 12.08 -49.77
C LYS A 380 6.61 10.68 -50.08
N GLN A 381 6.01 9.66 -49.49
CA GLN A 381 6.37 8.24 -49.75
C GLN A 381 5.99 7.81 -51.19
N GLU A 382 4.84 8.22 -51.69
CA GLU A 382 4.42 7.92 -53.07
C GLU A 382 5.32 8.59 -54.12
N ARG A 383 5.73 9.85 -53.92
CA ARG A 383 6.67 10.55 -54.76
C ARG A 383 8.06 9.93 -54.76
N GLY A 384 8.54 9.46 -53.60
CA GLY A 384 9.84 8.79 -53.47
C GLY A 384 9.86 7.42 -54.19
N ARG A 385 8.75 6.73 -54.30
CA ARG A 385 8.61 5.47 -55.06
C ARG A 385 8.58 5.70 -56.58
N GLY A 386 7.93 6.81 -57.01
CA GLY A 386 7.80 7.14 -58.46
C GLY A 386 9.11 7.62 -59.11
N THR A 387 10.08 8.10 -58.34
CA THR A 387 11.38 8.53 -58.86
C THR A 387 12.40 7.41 -58.95
N GLY A 388 12.15 6.24 -58.33
CA GLY A 388 13.02 5.04 -58.44
C GLY A 388 12.75 4.18 -59.66
N GLU A 389 11.58 4.30 -60.29
CA GLU A 389 11.26 3.49 -61.51
C GLU A 389 11.58 4.20 -62.85
N ALA A 390 12.00 5.47 -62.82
CA ALA A 390 12.34 6.22 -64.06
C ALA A 390 13.84 6.20 -64.38
N GLY A 391 14.65 5.37 -63.70
CA GLY A 391 16.10 5.30 -63.84
C GLY A 391 16.63 3.88 -64.06
N ALA A 392 15.84 2.93 -64.58
CA ALA A 392 16.32 1.57 -64.92
C ALA A 392 16.24 1.35 -66.45
#